data_9f59f35293bd6e42c1800284379cfad4
#
_entry.id   9f59f35293bd6e42c1800284379cfad4
#
_cell.length_a   1.000
_cell.length_b   1.000
_cell.length_c   1.000
_cell.angle_alpha   90.00
_cell.angle_beta   90.00
_cell.angle_gamma   90.00
#
_symmetry.space_group_name_H-M   'P 1'
#
loop_
_entity.id
_entity.type
_entity.pdbx_description
1 polymer ?
#
loop_
_entity_poly.entity_id
_entity_poly.type
_entity_poly.pdbx_seq_one_letter_code
_entity_poly.pdbx_strand_id
1 'polypeptide(L)'
;EQLIAQFNVLKFENELILLKGARKFSFEKITAQLIGQTHATVLEVNLNALINNLNVYKNYLPKETGVIAMVKAFSYGSGSTEVASLLEKQHIDYLAVAYADEGVALRKDGIQTKIMVMNPDAVDFDRMQEYHLEPEIYSLQILQQLIEKIGQQEMNVHIKLETGMNRLGFVESEQEELIAVLHQHKNIHVKTVFSHLAASEDEQLDSFTKEQISIFKRLSETFVASFNYPIKKHLLNSSGILRFPEAHYDYVRLGIGLYGVDSSATIQEKLLPIGKLKTRVSQIKQVPKGETIGYSRKGVAEKDIKIGILAIGYADGYDRRFGNGTGEVFIAGQRAKIIGNICMDMCMADITHIDGVNDGDE
;
A
#
# COMPACT_ATOMS: atom_id res chain seq x y z
N GLU A 1 -15.66 11.56 -29.66
CA GLU A 1 -17.09 11.19 -29.68
C GLU A 1 -17.41 10.27 -30.85
N GLN A 2 -17.04 10.59 -32.12
CA GLN A 2 -17.28 9.73 -33.28
C GLN A 2 -16.64 8.36 -33.15
N LEU A 3 -15.40 8.25 -32.63
CA LEU A 3 -14.73 6.98 -32.39
C LEU A 3 -15.47 6.14 -31.34
N ILE A 4 -15.92 6.75 -30.24
CA ILE A 4 -16.68 6.07 -29.20
C ILE A 4 -18.01 5.53 -29.72
N ALA A 5 -18.70 6.29 -30.56
CA ALA A 5 -19.96 5.87 -31.17
C ALA A 5 -19.81 4.71 -32.18
N GLN A 6 -18.64 4.55 -32.78
CA GLN A 6 -18.33 3.50 -33.75
C GLN A 6 -17.55 2.32 -33.14
N PHE A 7 -17.24 2.38 -31.88
CA PHE A 7 -16.32 1.45 -31.23
C PHE A 7 -16.77 -0.01 -31.29
N ASN A 8 -18.08 -0.26 -31.20
CA ASN A 8 -18.66 -1.61 -31.27
C ASN A 8 -18.52 -2.28 -32.65
N VAL A 9 -18.13 -1.52 -33.68
CA VAL A 9 -17.92 -1.99 -35.06
C VAL A 9 -16.44 -2.34 -35.30
N LEU A 10 -15.53 -1.80 -34.47
CA LEU A 10 -14.09 -2.03 -34.55
C LEU A 10 -13.75 -3.32 -33.80
N LYS A 11 -13.20 -4.31 -34.49
CA LYS A 11 -12.68 -5.54 -33.88
C LYS A 11 -11.16 -5.41 -33.79
N PHE A 12 -10.65 -5.46 -32.57
CA PHE A 12 -9.22 -5.51 -32.27
C PHE A 12 -8.90 -6.91 -31.71
N GLU A 13 -8.04 -7.68 -32.39
CA GLU A 13 -7.62 -9.00 -31.95
C GLU A 13 -6.09 -9.11 -32.03
N ASN A 14 -5.44 -9.46 -30.90
CA ASN A 14 -3.99 -9.60 -30.79
C ASN A 14 -3.18 -8.34 -31.17
N GLU A 15 -3.70 -7.15 -30.89
CA GLU A 15 -3.08 -5.87 -31.21
C GLU A 15 -2.64 -5.12 -29.95
N LEU A 16 -1.50 -4.42 -30.05
CA LEU A 16 -1.08 -3.45 -29.05
C LEU A 16 -1.61 -2.08 -29.42
N ILE A 17 -2.54 -1.54 -28.61
CA ILE A 17 -3.21 -0.27 -28.91
C ILE A 17 -2.63 0.83 -28.04
N LEU A 18 -1.99 1.82 -28.65
CA LEU A 18 -1.51 3.02 -27.97
C LEU A 18 -2.54 4.15 -28.07
N LEU A 19 -3.12 4.53 -26.92
CA LEU A 19 -3.99 5.71 -26.82
C LEU A 19 -3.17 6.92 -26.35
N LYS A 20 -2.99 7.91 -27.23
CA LYS A 20 -2.22 9.13 -26.93
C LYS A 20 -3.02 10.38 -27.29
N GLY A 21 -3.15 11.30 -26.35
CA GLY A 21 -3.83 12.58 -26.59
C GLY A 21 -3.87 13.49 -25.37
N ALA A 22 -4.40 14.69 -25.53
CA ALA A 22 -4.57 15.62 -24.43
C ALA A 22 -5.71 15.19 -23.49
N ARG A 23 -5.58 15.45 -22.18
CA ARG A 23 -6.56 15.11 -21.14
C ARG A 23 -8.01 15.51 -21.45
N LYS A 24 -8.20 16.61 -22.18
CA LYS A 24 -9.54 17.10 -22.57
C LYS A 24 -10.36 16.10 -23.42
N PHE A 25 -9.73 15.07 -23.98
CA PHE A 25 -10.40 14.06 -24.80
C PHE A 25 -10.88 12.83 -24.03
N SER A 26 -10.57 12.74 -22.72
CA SER A 26 -11.04 11.66 -21.84
C SER A 26 -10.82 10.26 -22.44
N PHE A 27 -9.58 9.95 -22.85
CA PHE A 27 -9.24 8.69 -23.53
C PHE A 27 -9.42 7.47 -22.63
N GLU A 28 -9.48 7.67 -21.31
CA GLU A 28 -9.89 6.65 -20.34
C GLU A 28 -11.23 6.00 -20.66
N LYS A 29 -12.16 6.73 -21.31
CA LYS A 29 -13.44 6.19 -21.80
C LYS A 29 -13.26 5.18 -22.92
N ILE A 30 -12.27 5.39 -23.78
CA ILE A 30 -11.91 4.47 -24.87
C ILE A 30 -11.23 3.24 -24.27
N THR A 31 -10.31 3.42 -23.32
CA THR A 31 -9.64 2.32 -22.60
C THR A 31 -10.65 1.39 -21.92
N ALA A 32 -11.64 1.96 -21.23
CA ALA A 32 -12.69 1.19 -20.57
C ALA A 32 -13.48 0.31 -21.54
N GLN A 33 -13.78 0.81 -22.75
CA GLN A 33 -14.46 0.04 -23.81
C GLN A 33 -13.57 -1.06 -24.40
N LEU A 34 -12.27 -0.77 -24.59
CA LEU A 34 -11.29 -1.77 -25.10
C LEU A 34 -11.09 -2.93 -24.13
N ILE A 35 -11.05 -2.65 -22.84
CA ILE A 35 -10.86 -3.67 -21.78
C ILE A 35 -12.15 -4.48 -21.56
N GLY A 36 -13.29 -4.04 -22.13
CA GLY A 36 -14.58 -4.70 -21.90
C GLY A 36 -15.06 -4.59 -20.46
N GLN A 37 -14.73 -3.51 -19.76
CA GLN A 37 -15.16 -3.29 -18.36
C GLN A 37 -16.69 -3.28 -18.31
N THR A 38 -17.23 -4.30 -17.66
CA THR A 38 -18.68 -4.44 -17.42
C THR A 38 -19.11 -3.85 -16.07
N HIS A 39 -18.17 -3.56 -15.17
CA HIS A 39 -18.48 -3.02 -13.85
C HIS A 39 -18.46 -1.50 -13.82
N ALA A 40 -19.50 -0.94 -13.22
CA ALA A 40 -19.63 0.52 -13.02
C ALA A 40 -18.75 1.03 -11.86
N THR A 41 -18.30 0.13 -10.99
CA THR A 41 -17.46 0.45 -9.82
C THR A 41 -15.99 0.36 -10.19
N VAL A 42 -15.24 1.44 -9.96
CA VAL A 42 -13.81 1.55 -10.28
C VAL A 42 -13.05 2.26 -9.17
N LEU A 43 -11.83 1.81 -8.90
CA LEU A 43 -10.86 2.52 -8.09
C LEU A 43 -9.91 3.29 -9.02
N GLU A 44 -10.04 4.60 -9.06
CA GLU A 44 -9.07 5.46 -9.76
C GLU A 44 -7.88 5.72 -8.86
N VAL A 45 -6.65 5.49 -9.36
CA VAL A 45 -5.41 5.76 -8.64
C VAL A 45 -4.66 6.92 -9.29
N ASN A 46 -4.44 7.98 -8.51
CA ASN A 46 -3.73 9.17 -8.96
C ASN A 46 -2.22 9.05 -8.70
N LEU A 47 -1.47 8.61 -9.70
CA LEU A 47 -0.03 8.46 -9.62
C LEU A 47 0.73 9.78 -9.38
N ASN A 48 0.19 10.93 -9.83
CA ASN A 48 0.79 12.24 -9.52
C ASN A 48 0.66 12.60 -8.04
N ALA A 49 -0.46 12.21 -7.41
CA ALA A 49 -0.61 12.38 -5.97
C ALA A 49 0.42 11.54 -5.19
N LEU A 50 0.72 10.33 -5.66
CA LEU A 50 1.76 9.49 -5.06
C LEU A 50 3.15 10.14 -5.16
N ILE A 51 3.50 10.74 -6.32
CA ILE A 51 4.76 11.51 -6.47
C ILE A 51 4.78 12.71 -5.52
N ASN A 52 3.66 13.44 -5.42
CA ASN A 52 3.55 14.56 -4.48
C ASN A 52 3.85 14.10 -3.06
N ASN A 53 3.22 13.02 -2.60
CA ASN A 53 3.39 12.48 -1.27
C ASN A 53 4.83 12.02 -1.02
N LEU A 54 5.44 11.33 -1.98
CA LEU A 54 6.87 10.99 -1.93
C LEU A 54 7.74 12.22 -1.73
N ASN A 55 7.53 13.28 -2.51
CA ASN A 55 8.31 14.52 -2.43
C ASN A 55 8.08 15.26 -1.10
N VAL A 56 6.86 15.25 -0.58
CA VAL A 56 6.57 15.80 0.76
C VAL A 56 7.46 15.12 1.79
N TYR A 57 7.52 13.79 1.83
CA TYR A 57 8.38 13.07 2.78
C TYR A 57 9.87 13.29 2.50
N LYS A 58 10.32 13.26 1.24
CA LYS A 58 11.72 13.53 0.88
C LYS A 58 12.22 14.88 1.38
N ASN A 59 11.36 15.89 1.47
CA ASN A 59 11.73 17.22 1.98
C ASN A 59 12.06 17.23 3.48
N TYR A 60 11.69 16.20 4.23
CA TYR A 60 12.04 16.05 5.64
C TYR A 60 13.31 15.21 5.87
N LEU A 61 13.85 14.62 4.80
CA LEU A 61 15.02 13.74 4.88
C LEU A 61 16.32 14.50 4.57
N PRO A 62 17.43 14.16 5.25
CA PRO A 62 18.76 14.49 4.76
C PRO A 62 18.96 13.94 3.33
N LYS A 63 19.79 14.63 2.53
CA LYS A 63 20.02 14.26 1.12
C LYS A 63 20.58 12.85 0.93
N GLU A 64 21.36 12.40 1.90
CA GLU A 64 22.04 11.10 1.93
C GLU A 64 21.14 9.98 2.44
N THR A 65 19.99 10.29 3.03
CA THR A 65 19.04 9.27 3.51
C THR A 65 18.19 8.75 2.37
N GLY A 66 18.33 7.47 2.06
CA GLY A 66 17.57 6.79 1.03
C GLY A 66 16.16 6.41 1.48
N VAL A 67 15.34 6.01 0.52
CA VAL A 67 13.95 5.60 0.76
C VAL A 67 13.70 4.17 0.31
N ILE A 68 13.19 3.36 1.23
CA ILE A 68 12.61 2.05 0.95
C ILE A 68 11.10 2.25 0.85
N ALA A 69 10.54 2.06 -0.35
CA ALA A 69 9.11 2.24 -0.59
C ALA A 69 8.36 0.92 -0.39
N MET A 70 7.32 0.94 0.46
CA MET A 70 6.50 -0.24 0.72
C MET A 70 5.43 -0.39 -0.36
N VAL A 71 5.55 -1.45 -1.17
CA VAL A 71 4.60 -1.79 -2.27
C VAL A 71 3.90 -3.14 -2.06
N LYS A 72 3.95 -3.65 -0.83
CA LYS A 72 3.31 -4.90 -0.42
C LYS A 72 1.79 -4.84 -0.55
N ALA A 73 1.14 -6.02 -0.56
CA ALA A 73 -0.31 -6.17 -0.66
C ALA A 73 -0.87 -5.40 -1.86
N PHE A 74 -0.28 -5.63 -3.04
CA PHE A 74 -0.68 -4.98 -4.28
C PHE A 74 -0.61 -3.44 -4.20
N SER A 75 0.49 -2.93 -3.62
CA SER A 75 0.69 -1.50 -3.30
C SER A 75 -0.49 -0.93 -2.49
N TYR A 76 -0.82 -1.59 -1.39
CA TYR A 76 -1.97 -1.24 -0.54
C TYR A 76 -3.30 -1.23 -1.31
N GLY A 77 -3.46 -2.12 -2.30
CA GLY A 77 -4.62 -2.20 -3.16
C GLY A 77 -4.64 -1.23 -4.34
N SER A 78 -3.54 -0.48 -4.57
CA SER A 78 -3.48 0.58 -5.59
C SER A 78 -2.87 0.14 -6.92
N GLY A 79 -2.54 -1.13 -7.09
CA GLY A 79 -1.89 -1.68 -8.29
C GLY A 79 -0.37 -1.79 -8.13
N SER A 80 0.20 -2.96 -8.48
CA SER A 80 1.62 -3.25 -8.20
C SER A 80 2.56 -2.63 -9.19
N THR A 81 2.39 -2.95 -10.46
CA THR A 81 3.37 -2.63 -11.52
C THR A 81 3.44 -1.15 -11.83
N GLU A 82 2.30 -0.49 -11.91
CA GLU A 82 2.23 0.96 -12.21
C GLU A 82 2.88 1.78 -11.09
N VAL A 83 2.60 1.43 -9.83
CA VAL A 83 3.19 2.09 -8.67
C VAL A 83 4.68 1.81 -8.60
N ALA A 84 5.12 0.54 -8.75
CA ALA A 84 6.53 0.17 -8.71
C ALA A 84 7.33 0.83 -9.84
N SER A 85 6.82 0.81 -11.09
CA SER A 85 7.43 1.50 -12.23
C SER A 85 7.57 3.01 -12.01
N LEU A 86 6.56 3.62 -11.40
CA LEU A 86 6.62 5.04 -11.07
C LEU A 86 7.72 5.32 -10.05
N LEU A 87 7.77 4.53 -8.97
CA LEU A 87 8.77 4.67 -7.91
C LEU A 87 10.19 4.42 -8.43
N GLU A 88 10.37 3.44 -9.32
CA GLU A 88 11.64 3.20 -9.99
C GLU A 88 12.11 4.43 -10.77
N LYS A 89 11.22 5.09 -11.53
CA LYS A 89 11.51 6.34 -12.24
C LYS A 89 11.80 7.52 -11.31
N GLN A 90 11.36 7.45 -10.05
CA GLN A 90 11.69 8.42 -9.00
C GLN A 90 13.00 8.08 -8.26
N HIS A 91 13.76 7.08 -8.76
CA HIS A 91 15.04 6.62 -8.21
C HIS A 91 14.95 6.25 -6.72
N ILE A 92 13.94 5.44 -6.38
CA ILE A 92 13.83 4.85 -5.05
C ILE A 92 14.92 3.79 -4.87
N ASP A 93 15.54 3.74 -3.68
CA ASP A 93 16.65 2.84 -3.40
C ASP A 93 16.23 1.37 -3.33
N TYR A 94 15.07 1.11 -2.70
CA TYR A 94 14.47 -0.20 -2.56
C TYR A 94 12.95 -0.13 -2.68
N LEU A 95 12.38 -1.18 -3.25
CA LEU A 95 10.99 -1.54 -3.05
C LEU A 95 10.92 -2.63 -1.97
N ALA A 96 9.87 -2.64 -1.15
CA ALA A 96 9.66 -3.68 -0.17
C ALA A 96 8.28 -4.31 -0.32
N VAL A 97 8.26 -5.63 -0.48
CA VAL A 97 7.08 -6.48 -0.61
C VAL A 97 6.89 -7.36 0.62
N ALA A 98 5.72 -7.95 0.81
CA ALA A 98 5.50 -8.87 1.92
C ALA A 98 6.08 -10.25 1.63
N TYR A 99 5.81 -10.81 0.45
CA TYR A 99 6.14 -12.18 0.08
C TYR A 99 6.91 -12.23 -1.25
N ALA A 100 7.56 -13.38 -1.49
CA ALA A 100 8.39 -13.58 -2.68
C ALA A 100 7.60 -13.51 -4.00
N ASP A 101 6.37 -13.99 -4.03
CA ASP A 101 5.50 -13.98 -5.22
C ASP A 101 5.18 -12.55 -5.69
N GLU A 102 4.99 -11.59 -4.78
CA GLU A 102 4.85 -10.18 -5.12
C GLU A 102 6.11 -9.63 -5.82
N GLY A 103 7.29 -9.94 -5.25
CA GLY A 103 8.58 -9.54 -5.84
C GLY A 103 8.84 -10.18 -7.21
N VAL A 104 8.52 -11.47 -7.35
CA VAL A 104 8.62 -12.19 -8.63
C VAL A 104 7.70 -11.58 -9.69
N ALA A 105 6.48 -11.22 -9.31
CA ALA A 105 5.55 -10.55 -10.23
C ALA A 105 6.13 -9.22 -10.73
N LEU A 106 6.66 -8.38 -9.83
CA LEU A 106 7.32 -7.12 -10.21
C LEU A 106 8.53 -7.34 -11.13
N ARG A 107 9.35 -8.37 -10.87
CA ARG A 107 10.48 -8.71 -11.77
C ARG A 107 10.03 -9.13 -13.15
N LYS A 108 8.96 -9.95 -13.25
CA LYS A 108 8.38 -10.36 -14.54
C LYS A 108 7.82 -9.18 -15.32
N ASP A 109 7.32 -8.16 -14.63
CA ASP A 109 6.85 -6.91 -15.23
C ASP A 109 7.99 -5.92 -15.54
N GLY A 110 9.26 -6.32 -15.36
CA GLY A 110 10.44 -5.58 -15.80
C GLY A 110 11.05 -4.64 -14.77
N ILE A 111 10.57 -4.62 -13.53
CA ILE A 111 11.13 -3.77 -12.45
C ILE A 111 12.55 -4.21 -12.11
N GLN A 112 13.52 -3.28 -12.14
CA GLN A 112 14.95 -3.51 -11.87
C GLN A 112 15.40 -3.04 -10.48
N THR A 113 14.66 -2.11 -9.87
CA THR A 113 14.95 -1.61 -8.51
C THR A 113 15.11 -2.78 -7.54
N LYS A 114 16.03 -2.67 -6.58
CA LYS A 114 16.22 -3.70 -5.54
C LYS A 114 14.91 -3.96 -4.80
N ILE A 115 14.62 -5.23 -4.52
CA ILE A 115 13.37 -5.64 -3.86
C ILE A 115 13.70 -6.41 -2.59
N MET A 116 13.26 -5.88 -1.46
CA MET A 116 13.31 -6.52 -0.14
C MET A 116 12.03 -7.32 0.10
N VAL A 117 12.16 -8.57 0.53
CA VAL A 117 11.03 -9.43 0.94
C VAL A 117 10.96 -9.48 2.46
N MET A 118 9.88 -8.91 3.03
CA MET A 118 9.73 -8.68 4.48
C MET A 118 9.26 -9.90 5.28
N ASN A 119 8.73 -10.92 4.63
CA ASN A 119 8.30 -12.15 5.27
C ASN A 119 8.62 -13.34 4.35
N PRO A 120 9.90 -13.69 4.21
CA PRO A 120 10.31 -14.79 3.35
C PRO A 120 9.85 -16.13 3.94
N ASP A 121 9.49 -17.06 3.05
CA ASP A 121 9.33 -18.47 3.38
C ASP A 121 10.54 -19.25 2.82
N ALA A 122 10.98 -20.28 3.55
CA ALA A 122 12.12 -21.10 3.16
C ALA A 122 11.89 -21.82 1.81
N VAL A 123 10.67 -22.14 1.46
CA VAL A 123 10.33 -22.78 0.18
C VAL A 123 10.61 -21.87 -1.02
N ASP A 124 10.68 -20.56 -0.81
CA ASP A 124 10.83 -19.56 -1.86
C ASP A 124 12.28 -19.08 -2.07
N PHE A 125 13.25 -19.52 -1.28
CA PHE A 125 14.62 -19.01 -1.39
C PHE A 125 15.25 -19.24 -2.76
N ASP A 126 15.00 -20.36 -3.43
CA ASP A 126 15.47 -20.60 -4.81
C ASP A 126 14.88 -19.56 -5.77
N ARG A 127 13.59 -19.26 -5.64
CA ARG A 127 12.91 -18.24 -6.46
C ARG A 127 13.43 -16.83 -6.15
N MET A 128 13.64 -16.53 -4.85
CA MET A 128 14.22 -15.23 -4.47
C MET A 128 15.59 -15.03 -5.10
N GLN A 129 16.40 -16.08 -5.15
CA GLN A 129 17.71 -16.04 -5.77
C GLN A 129 17.60 -15.88 -7.31
N GLU A 130 16.77 -16.68 -7.97
CA GLU A 130 16.51 -16.60 -9.42
C GLU A 130 16.09 -15.20 -9.86
N TYR A 131 15.22 -14.55 -9.05
CA TYR A 131 14.67 -13.23 -9.35
C TYR A 131 15.40 -12.08 -8.64
N HIS A 132 16.58 -12.32 -8.06
CA HIS A 132 17.38 -11.31 -7.36
C HIS A 132 16.57 -10.52 -6.33
N LEU A 133 15.82 -11.23 -5.47
CA LEU A 133 15.09 -10.67 -4.33
C LEU A 133 15.95 -10.81 -3.06
N GLU A 134 15.86 -9.84 -2.17
CA GLU A 134 16.68 -9.78 -0.95
C GLU A 134 15.81 -10.05 0.29
N PRO A 135 15.92 -11.24 0.96
CA PRO A 135 15.06 -11.58 2.08
C PRO A 135 15.43 -10.85 3.38
N GLU A 136 14.41 -10.55 4.19
CA GLU A 136 14.54 -10.28 5.61
C GLU A 136 14.90 -11.58 6.35
N ILE A 137 15.90 -11.53 7.23
CA ILE A 137 16.27 -12.64 8.12
C ILE A 137 16.03 -12.20 9.56
N TYR A 138 15.19 -12.95 10.26
CA TYR A 138 14.65 -12.56 11.56
C TYR A 138 14.82 -13.61 12.66
N SER A 139 15.37 -14.80 12.35
CA SER A 139 15.68 -15.84 13.32
C SER A 139 16.81 -16.74 12.82
N LEU A 140 17.47 -17.44 13.75
CA LEU A 140 18.50 -18.45 13.42
C LEU A 140 17.93 -19.58 12.58
N GLN A 141 16.68 -19.96 12.81
CA GLN A 141 16.02 -21.01 12.03
C GLN A 141 15.89 -20.62 10.54
N ILE A 142 15.40 -19.40 10.24
CA ILE A 142 15.26 -18.96 8.85
C ILE A 142 16.63 -18.74 8.20
N LEU A 143 17.64 -18.33 8.96
CA LEU A 143 19.02 -18.22 8.48
C LEU A 143 19.58 -19.61 8.13
N GLN A 144 19.39 -20.59 8.95
CA GLN A 144 19.84 -21.95 8.69
C GLN A 144 19.18 -22.55 7.44
N GLN A 145 17.87 -22.35 7.29
CA GLN A 145 17.14 -22.79 6.11
C GLN A 145 17.63 -22.07 4.83
N LEU A 146 17.97 -20.79 4.93
CA LEU A 146 18.59 -20.05 3.83
C LEU A 146 19.93 -20.69 3.46
N ILE A 147 20.82 -20.92 4.43
CA ILE A 147 22.15 -21.51 4.23
C ILE A 147 22.05 -22.86 3.50
N GLU A 148 21.16 -23.74 3.99
CA GLU A 148 20.94 -25.06 3.40
C GLU A 148 20.45 -24.95 1.96
N LYS A 149 19.60 -23.97 1.67
CA LYS A 149 18.95 -23.82 0.37
C LYS A 149 19.87 -23.22 -0.68
N ILE A 150 20.59 -22.14 -0.35
CA ILE A 150 21.47 -21.46 -1.31
C ILE A 150 22.83 -22.14 -1.52
N GLY A 151 23.27 -23.00 -0.57
CA GLY A 151 24.57 -23.66 -0.62
C GLY A 151 25.73 -22.67 -0.71
N GLN A 152 26.47 -22.69 -1.80
CA GLN A 152 27.61 -21.77 -2.06
C GLN A 152 27.24 -20.53 -2.88
N GLN A 153 25.99 -20.37 -3.25
CA GLN A 153 25.56 -19.23 -4.05
C GLN A 153 25.49 -17.97 -3.19
N GLU A 154 25.79 -16.81 -3.79
CA GLU A 154 25.75 -15.52 -3.08
C GLU A 154 24.32 -15.01 -2.88
N MET A 155 24.03 -14.47 -1.70
CA MET A 155 22.74 -13.88 -1.40
C MET A 155 22.88 -12.60 -0.57
N ASN A 156 22.19 -11.54 -0.99
CA ASN A 156 22.01 -10.34 -0.21
C ASN A 156 20.86 -10.52 0.78
N VAL A 157 21.06 -10.11 2.03
CA VAL A 157 20.04 -10.24 3.09
C VAL A 157 19.91 -8.98 3.92
N HIS A 158 18.80 -8.87 4.63
CA HIS A 158 18.50 -7.79 5.58
C HIS A 158 18.23 -8.38 6.96
N ILE A 159 19.01 -8.00 7.96
CA ILE A 159 18.88 -8.53 9.32
C ILE A 159 17.91 -7.68 10.12
N LYS A 160 16.91 -8.33 10.71
CA LYS A 160 15.95 -7.68 11.58
C LYS A 160 16.24 -7.94 13.04
N LEU A 161 16.34 -6.85 13.81
CA LEU A 161 16.51 -6.89 15.26
C LEU A 161 15.16 -6.64 15.97
N GLU A 162 14.92 -7.34 17.07
CA GLU A 162 13.79 -7.08 17.95
C GLU A 162 14.14 -5.97 18.94
N THR A 163 13.30 -4.95 19.00
CA THR A 163 13.52 -3.78 19.86
C THR A 163 12.26 -3.35 20.64
N GLY A 164 11.27 -4.24 20.75
CA GLY A 164 10.04 -4.00 21.50
C GLY A 164 8.75 -4.11 20.70
N MET A 165 8.81 -4.45 19.39
CA MET A 165 7.61 -4.72 18.60
C MET A 165 7.02 -6.10 18.89
N ASN A 166 7.85 -7.06 19.33
CA ASN A 166 7.48 -8.45 19.63
C ASN A 166 6.74 -9.16 18.50
N ARG A 167 7.24 -8.99 17.27
CA ARG A 167 6.65 -9.62 16.08
C ARG A 167 7.65 -10.56 15.39
N LEU A 168 8.73 -10.04 14.87
CA LEU A 168 9.83 -10.76 14.25
C LEU A 168 11.14 -10.02 14.56
N GLY A 169 12.26 -10.72 14.63
CA GLY A 169 13.59 -10.15 14.81
C GLY A 169 14.43 -10.88 15.84
N PHE A 170 15.75 -10.82 15.69
CA PHE A 170 16.69 -11.35 16.63
C PHE A 170 16.69 -10.54 17.93
N VAL A 171 16.55 -11.25 19.05
CA VAL A 171 16.73 -10.63 20.37
C VAL A 171 18.22 -10.47 20.68
N GLU A 172 18.54 -9.62 21.65
CA GLU A 172 19.93 -9.31 22.03
C GLU A 172 20.78 -10.55 22.33
N SER A 173 20.21 -11.53 23.04
CA SER A 173 20.90 -12.76 23.39
C SER A 173 21.28 -13.68 22.22
N GLU A 174 20.65 -13.49 21.04
CA GLU A 174 20.95 -14.26 19.84
C GLU A 174 22.01 -13.60 18.94
N GLN A 175 22.39 -12.35 19.24
CA GLN A 175 23.24 -11.55 18.36
C GLN A 175 24.64 -12.13 18.16
N GLU A 176 25.25 -12.67 19.22
CA GLU A 176 26.58 -13.29 19.13
C GLU A 176 26.56 -14.53 18.23
N GLU A 177 25.56 -15.39 18.38
CA GLU A 177 25.39 -16.58 17.55
C GLU A 177 25.11 -16.21 16.10
N LEU A 178 24.22 -15.25 15.86
CA LEU A 178 23.94 -14.71 14.53
C LEU A 178 25.23 -14.22 13.82
N ILE A 179 26.04 -13.42 14.50
CA ILE A 179 27.31 -12.90 13.97
C ILE A 179 28.28 -14.06 13.66
N ALA A 180 28.38 -15.04 14.55
CA ALA A 180 29.24 -16.20 14.37
C ALA A 180 28.84 -17.03 13.13
N VAL A 181 27.54 -17.27 12.94
CA VAL A 181 27.01 -17.98 11.76
C VAL A 181 27.29 -17.21 10.48
N LEU A 182 27.03 -15.90 10.45
CA LEU A 182 27.28 -15.06 9.26
C LEU A 182 28.78 -14.97 8.91
N HIS A 183 29.67 -15.02 9.89
CA HIS A 183 31.12 -15.07 9.63
C HIS A 183 31.59 -16.37 8.99
N GLN A 184 30.89 -17.48 9.23
CA GLN A 184 31.19 -18.76 8.60
C GLN A 184 30.65 -18.83 7.15
N HIS A 185 29.60 -18.09 6.82
CA HIS A 185 28.94 -18.11 5.52
C HIS A 185 29.17 -16.80 4.73
N LYS A 186 30.38 -16.66 4.16
CA LYS A 186 30.82 -15.43 3.45
C LYS A 186 30.04 -15.12 2.19
N ASN A 187 29.31 -16.08 1.65
CA ASN A 187 28.39 -15.92 0.52
C ASN A 187 27.06 -15.27 0.89
N ILE A 188 26.80 -15.03 2.18
CA ILE A 188 25.64 -14.26 2.67
C ILE A 188 26.08 -12.83 2.96
N HIS A 189 25.57 -11.88 2.19
CA HIS A 189 25.96 -10.48 2.29
C HIS A 189 24.88 -9.66 3.00
N VAL A 190 25.15 -9.26 4.22
CA VAL A 190 24.23 -8.39 4.96
C VAL A 190 24.27 -6.98 4.37
N LYS A 191 23.18 -6.54 3.78
CA LYS A 191 23.02 -5.20 3.19
C LYS A 191 22.57 -4.19 4.21
N THR A 192 21.59 -4.57 5.03
CA THR A 192 21.08 -3.68 6.07
C THR A 192 20.79 -4.43 7.37
N VAL A 193 20.82 -3.68 8.46
CA VAL A 193 20.26 -4.08 9.75
C VAL A 193 19.15 -3.11 10.13
N PHE A 194 18.03 -3.62 10.62
CA PHE A 194 16.85 -2.79 10.88
C PHE A 194 15.94 -3.32 11.99
N SER A 195 15.02 -2.48 12.42
CA SER A 195 13.91 -2.84 13.31
C SER A 195 12.64 -2.10 12.91
N HIS A 196 11.61 -2.14 13.75
CA HIS A 196 10.32 -1.48 13.47
C HIS A 196 9.75 -0.83 14.73
N LEU A 197 9.35 0.44 14.61
CA LEU A 197 8.71 1.17 15.70
C LEU A 197 7.24 0.73 15.84
N ALA A 198 6.83 0.47 17.08
CA ALA A 198 5.50 -0.03 17.38
C ALA A 198 4.44 1.06 17.58
N ALA A 199 4.87 2.27 17.96
CA ALA A 199 3.96 3.34 18.40
C ALA A 199 4.43 4.74 17.95
N SER A 200 5.09 4.84 16.80
CA SER A 200 5.64 6.10 16.31
C SER A 200 4.59 7.15 15.92
N GLU A 201 3.34 6.77 15.80
CA GLU A 201 2.21 7.66 15.51
C GLU A 201 1.56 8.30 16.74
N ASP A 202 1.77 7.72 17.93
CA ASP A 202 1.12 8.15 19.18
C ASP A 202 2.08 8.92 20.09
N GLU A 203 1.80 10.20 20.31
CA GLU A 203 2.61 11.07 21.17
C GLU A 203 2.64 10.63 22.64
N GLN A 204 1.59 9.95 23.11
CA GLN A 204 1.53 9.46 24.49
C GLN A 204 2.53 8.32 24.71
N LEU A 205 2.97 7.66 23.65
CA LEU A 205 3.93 6.55 23.67
C LEU A 205 5.35 6.95 23.23
N ASP A 206 5.66 8.24 23.19
CA ASP A 206 6.99 8.74 22.78
C ASP A 206 8.14 8.19 23.63
N SER A 207 7.92 8.01 24.94
CA SER A 207 8.94 7.43 25.82
C SER A 207 9.32 6.03 25.39
N PHE A 208 8.33 5.20 25.07
CA PHE A 208 8.53 3.84 24.56
C PHE A 208 9.21 3.85 23.19
N THR A 209 8.78 4.73 22.29
CA THR A 209 9.39 4.86 20.95
C THR A 209 10.87 5.27 21.05
N LYS A 210 11.21 6.21 21.95
CA LYS A 210 12.60 6.61 22.20
C LYS A 210 13.44 5.48 22.83
N GLU A 211 12.84 4.65 23.67
CA GLU A 211 13.49 3.45 24.20
C GLU A 211 13.80 2.46 23.06
N GLN A 212 12.84 2.18 22.14
CA GLN A 212 13.08 1.36 20.96
C GLN A 212 14.22 1.90 20.09
N ILE A 213 14.28 3.21 19.88
CA ILE A 213 15.36 3.88 19.12
C ILE A 213 16.71 3.67 19.82
N SER A 214 16.77 3.82 21.14
CA SER A 214 17.99 3.62 21.95
C SER A 214 18.48 2.18 21.88
N ILE A 215 17.57 1.20 22.03
CA ILE A 215 17.88 -0.22 21.91
C ILE A 215 18.41 -0.53 20.50
N PHE A 216 17.71 -0.06 19.46
CA PHE A 216 18.14 -0.26 18.08
C PHE A 216 19.52 0.32 17.81
N LYS A 217 19.78 1.54 18.29
CA LYS A 217 21.10 2.19 18.15
C LYS A 217 22.19 1.30 18.71
N ARG A 218 22.06 0.88 19.96
CA ARG A 218 23.05 0.04 20.66
C ARG A 218 23.28 -1.30 19.96
N LEU A 219 22.20 -2.04 19.67
CA LEU A 219 22.30 -3.35 19.04
C LEU A 219 22.87 -3.27 17.62
N SER A 220 22.40 -2.30 16.83
CA SER A 220 22.88 -2.13 15.45
C SER A 220 24.33 -1.68 15.37
N GLU A 221 24.80 -0.83 16.29
CA GLU A 221 26.22 -0.41 16.36
C GLU A 221 27.11 -1.60 16.68
N THR A 222 26.74 -2.44 17.65
CA THR A 222 27.47 -3.67 17.98
C THR A 222 27.50 -4.64 16.80
N PHE A 223 26.36 -4.83 16.14
CA PHE A 223 26.26 -5.71 14.97
C PHE A 223 27.14 -5.22 13.81
N VAL A 224 27.02 -3.95 13.42
CA VAL A 224 27.78 -3.37 12.31
C VAL A 224 29.29 -3.40 12.58
N ALA A 225 29.72 -3.12 13.82
CA ALA A 225 31.13 -3.13 14.21
C ALA A 225 31.79 -4.54 14.08
N SER A 226 30.99 -5.59 14.04
CA SER A 226 31.49 -6.97 13.89
C SER A 226 31.86 -7.32 12.43
N PHE A 227 31.56 -6.45 11.47
CA PHE A 227 31.85 -6.69 10.05
C PHE A 227 32.84 -5.66 9.50
N ASN A 228 33.64 -6.08 8.51
CA ASN A 228 34.66 -5.24 7.85
C ASN A 228 34.18 -4.59 6.53
N TYR A 229 32.86 -4.57 6.32
CA TYR A 229 32.23 -3.92 5.18
C TYR A 229 31.01 -3.11 5.64
N PRO A 230 30.57 -2.10 4.88
CA PRO A 230 29.47 -1.24 5.29
C PRO A 230 28.14 -1.98 5.29
N ILE A 231 27.45 -1.93 6.42
CA ILE A 231 26.08 -2.40 6.59
C ILE A 231 25.21 -1.18 6.90
N LYS A 232 24.20 -0.94 6.10
CA LYS A 232 23.29 0.18 6.23
C LYS A 232 22.23 -0.04 7.32
N LYS A 233 21.74 1.03 7.92
CA LYS A 233 20.73 0.97 9.00
C LYS A 233 19.43 1.64 8.61
N HIS A 234 18.30 1.07 9.04
CA HIS A 234 17.01 1.75 8.94
C HIS A 234 16.05 1.33 10.06
N LEU A 235 15.22 2.27 10.51
CA LEU A 235 14.28 2.04 11.61
C LEU A 235 12.89 2.62 11.31
N LEU A 236 12.81 3.85 10.84
CA LEU A 236 11.59 4.64 10.79
C LEU A 236 10.60 4.17 9.73
N ASN A 237 9.33 4.14 10.11
CA ASN A 237 8.15 4.04 9.26
C ASN A 237 7.64 5.45 8.88
N SER A 238 6.51 5.57 8.17
CA SER A 238 5.97 6.86 7.71
C SER A 238 5.82 7.89 8.84
N SER A 239 5.21 7.54 9.97
CA SER A 239 5.02 8.46 11.10
C SER A 239 6.35 8.81 11.79
N GLY A 240 7.23 7.82 11.94
CA GLY A 240 8.54 8.01 12.56
C GLY A 240 9.43 8.99 11.80
N ILE A 241 9.34 9.04 10.46
CA ILE A 241 10.13 9.95 9.62
C ILE A 241 10.00 11.41 10.08
N LEU A 242 8.82 11.82 10.47
CA LEU A 242 8.52 13.20 10.85
C LEU A 242 8.84 13.48 12.32
N ARG A 243 8.55 12.49 13.17
CA ARG A 243 8.55 12.69 14.62
C ARG A 243 9.89 12.41 15.28
N PHE A 244 10.76 11.60 14.63
CA PHE A 244 12.05 11.19 15.19
C PHE A 244 13.20 11.37 14.18
N PRO A 245 13.48 12.63 13.75
CA PRO A 245 14.49 12.89 12.71
C PRO A 245 15.90 12.42 13.10
N GLU A 246 16.21 12.29 14.39
CA GLU A 246 17.47 11.77 14.90
C GLU A 246 17.71 10.28 14.56
N ALA A 247 16.67 9.56 14.13
CA ALA A 247 16.73 8.14 13.79
C ALA A 247 16.53 7.84 12.29
N HIS A 248 16.77 8.81 11.40
CA HIS A 248 16.66 8.60 9.95
C HIS A 248 17.62 7.51 9.44
N TYR A 249 18.82 7.44 9.99
CA TYR A 249 19.88 6.52 9.59
C TYR A 249 20.14 6.58 8.05
N ASP A 250 20.55 5.44 7.45
CA ASP A 250 20.84 5.37 6.01
C ASP A 250 19.60 5.31 5.13
N TYR A 251 18.52 4.69 5.65
CA TYR A 251 17.23 4.59 4.95
C TYR A 251 16.05 4.81 5.90
N VAL A 252 14.93 5.21 5.29
CA VAL A 252 13.61 5.19 5.93
C VAL A 252 12.67 4.30 5.15
N ARG A 253 11.66 3.73 5.81
CA ARG A 253 10.63 2.91 5.15
C ARG A 253 9.34 3.70 5.03
N LEU A 254 9.06 4.17 3.83
CA LEU A 254 7.86 4.94 3.52
C LEU A 254 6.75 4.00 3.02
N GLY A 255 5.70 3.87 3.82
CA GLY A 255 4.54 3.02 3.57
C GLY A 255 3.28 3.83 3.35
N ILE A 256 2.39 3.83 4.34
CA ILE A 256 1.04 4.41 4.21
C ILE A 256 1.07 5.91 3.81
N GLY A 257 2.14 6.63 4.16
CA GLY A 257 2.33 8.02 3.76
C GLY A 257 2.41 8.23 2.25
N LEU A 258 2.96 7.27 1.47
CA LEU A 258 2.92 7.32 -0.01
C LEU A 258 1.50 7.36 -0.53
N TYR A 259 0.59 6.67 0.15
CA TYR A 259 -0.80 6.50 -0.25
C TYR A 259 -1.72 7.62 0.25
N GLY A 260 -1.13 8.65 0.89
CA GLY A 260 -1.83 9.88 1.27
C GLY A 260 -2.42 9.88 2.67
N VAL A 261 -1.94 8.97 3.55
CA VAL A 261 -2.40 8.89 4.95
C VAL A 261 -1.23 9.13 5.90
N ASP A 262 -1.37 10.13 6.76
CA ASP A 262 -0.47 10.36 7.89
C ASP A 262 -1.17 9.96 9.20
N SER A 263 -0.74 8.82 9.77
CA SER A 263 -1.30 8.31 11.02
C SER A 263 -1.01 9.19 12.23
N SER A 264 0.01 10.04 12.16
CA SER A 264 0.36 11.01 13.22
C SER A 264 -0.40 12.34 13.08
N ALA A 265 -1.14 12.54 12.00
CA ALA A 265 -1.82 13.76 11.61
C ALA A 265 -0.92 15.02 11.50
N THR A 266 0.40 14.87 11.54
CA THR A 266 1.37 15.99 11.54
C THR A 266 1.40 16.74 10.22
N ILE A 267 1.29 16.02 9.09
CA ILE A 267 1.35 16.57 7.74
C ILE A 267 0.18 16.17 6.85
N GLN A 268 -0.91 15.65 7.43
CA GLN A 268 -2.05 15.16 6.64
C GLN A 268 -2.54 16.18 5.61
N GLU A 269 -2.54 17.47 5.93
CA GLU A 269 -2.95 18.54 5.01
C GLU A 269 -2.06 18.71 3.78
N LYS A 270 -0.81 18.23 3.84
CA LYS A 270 0.15 18.28 2.72
C LYS A 270 0.07 17.06 1.81
N LEU A 271 -0.55 15.99 2.30
CA LEU A 271 -0.70 14.75 1.56
C LEU A 271 -1.96 14.75 0.72
N LEU A 272 -1.87 14.15 -0.45
CA LEU A 272 -2.99 13.97 -1.37
C LEU A 272 -3.47 12.52 -1.33
N PRO A 273 -4.78 12.26 -1.16
CA PRO A 273 -5.30 10.91 -1.31
C PRO A 273 -5.05 10.42 -2.74
N ILE A 274 -4.49 9.21 -2.86
CA ILE A 274 -4.18 8.66 -4.18
C ILE A 274 -5.35 7.88 -4.79
N GLY A 275 -6.21 7.30 -3.95
CA GLY A 275 -7.34 6.48 -4.37
C GLY A 275 -8.66 7.26 -4.39
N LYS A 276 -9.47 7.05 -5.43
CA LYS A 276 -10.84 7.53 -5.52
C LYS A 276 -11.74 6.39 -5.98
N LEU A 277 -12.56 5.89 -5.05
CA LEU A 277 -13.54 4.85 -5.36
C LEU A 277 -14.80 5.49 -5.96
N LYS A 278 -15.20 5.03 -7.13
CA LYS A 278 -16.34 5.54 -7.89
C LYS A 278 -17.31 4.42 -8.21
N THR A 279 -18.58 4.75 -8.22
CA THR A 279 -19.66 3.86 -8.65
C THR A 279 -20.77 4.66 -9.30
N ARG A 280 -21.87 4.01 -9.68
CA ARG A 280 -23.01 4.67 -10.34
C ARG A 280 -24.30 4.41 -9.59
N VAL A 281 -25.22 5.35 -9.72
CA VAL A 281 -26.62 5.19 -9.30
C VAL A 281 -27.29 4.22 -10.26
N SER A 282 -27.66 3.03 -9.78
CA SER A 282 -28.35 2.01 -10.57
C SER A 282 -29.84 2.32 -10.75
N GLN A 283 -30.45 2.88 -9.71
CA GLN A 283 -31.86 3.24 -9.69
C GLN A 283 -32.16 4.26 -8.59
N ILE A 284 -33.13 5.13 -8.86
CA ILE A 284 -33.68 6.04 -7.88
C ILE A 284 -35.07 5.57 -7.46
N LYS A 285 -35.37 5.60 -6.15
CA LYS A 285 -36.67 5.22 -5.58
C LYS A 285 -37.18 6.26 -4.60
N GLN A 286 -38.51 6.46 -4.60
CA GLN A 286 -39.23 7.14 -3.53
C GLN A 286 -39.58 6.10 -2.47
N VAL A 287 -39.35 6.40 -1.22
CA VAL A 287 -39.65 5.52 -0.08
C VAL A 287 -40.54 6.31 0.88
N PRO A 288 -41.81 5.93 1.04
CA PRO A 288 -42.76 6.58 1.96
C PRO A 288 -42.31 6.49 3.42
N LYS A 289 -42.75 7.45 4.22
CA LYS A 289 -42.56 7.45 5.68
C LYS A 289 -43.01 6.13 6.28
N GLY A 290 -42.18 5.57 7.16
CA GLY A 290 -42.44 4.33 7.90
C GLY A 290 -41.99 3.06 7.16
N GLU A 291 -41.67 3.15 5.89
CA GLU A 291 -41.11 2.01 5.16
C GLU A 291 -39.64 1.75 5.54
N THR A 292 -39.20 0.54 5.30
CA THR A 292 -37.85 0.06 5.68
C THR A 292 -37.01 -0.26 4.48
N ILE A 293 -35.68 -0.09 4.64
CA ILE A 293 -34.69 -0.17 3.55
C ILE A 293 -33.61 -1.21 3.92
N GLY A 294 -33.35 -2.13 2.99
CA GLY A 294 -32.26 -3.08 3.06
C GLY A 294 -32.51 -4.26 4.04
N TYR A 295 -31.48 -5.08 4.16
CA TYR A 295 -31.51 -6.31 4.96
C TYR A 295 -31.77 -6.02 6.44
N SER A 296 -32.52 -6.95 7.06
CA SER A 296 -32.97 -6.86 8.46
C SER A 296 -33.79 -5.61 8.74
N ARG A 297 -34.28 -4.94 7.70
CA ARG A 297 -35.11 -3.73 7.82
C ARG A 297 -34.45 -2.62 8.69
N LYS A 298 -33.09 -2.51 8.60
CA LYS A 298 -32.32 -1.60 9.47
C LYS A 298 -32.44 -0.13 9.06
N GLY A 299 -32.58 0.18 7.78
CA GLY A 299 -32.93 1.53 7.34
C GLY A 299 -34.44 1.78 7.57
N VAL A 300 -34.78 2.94 8.08
CA VAL A 300 -36.18 3.37 8.29
C VAL A 300 -36.36 4.76 7.72
N ALA A 301 -37.37 4.96 6.88
CA ALA A 301 -37.73 6.26 6.36
C ALA A 301 -38.57 7.02 7.41
N GLU A 302 -37.97 7.97 8.12
CA GLU A 302 -38.66 8.80 9.14
C GLU A 302 -39.62 9.83 8.52
N LYS A 303 -39.45 10.14 7.27
CA LYS A 303 -40.27 10.97 6.38
C LYS A 303 -40.27 10.36 4.99
N ASP A 304 -41.03 10.92 4.05
CA ASP A 304 -40.87 10.55 2.64
C ASP A 304 -39.47 10.93 2.17
N ILE A 305 -38.74 9.96 1.66
CA ILE A 305 -37.33 10.12 1.20
C ILE A 305 -37.15 9.63 -0.19
N LYS A 306 -36.12 10.18 -0.86
CA LYS A 306 -35.59 9.73 -2.15
C LYS A 306 -34.27 9.02 -1.92
N ILE A 307 -34.15 7.78 -2.37
CA ILE A 307 -32.91 7.00 -2.24
C ILE A 307 -32.29 6.72 -3.61
N GLY A 308 -30.96 6.75 -3.65
CA GLY A 308 -30.17 6.23 -4.78
C GLY A 308 -29.62 4.85 -4.43
N ILE A 309 -29.84 3.87 -5.29
CA ILE A 309 -29.26 2.53 -5.19
C ILE A 309 -27.94 2.57 -5.93
N LEU A 310 -26.85 2.29 -5.22
CA LEU A 310 -25.48 2.39 -5.72
C LEU A 310 -24.93 1.00 -6.03
N ALA A 311 -24.28 0.85 -7.18
CA ALA A 311 -23.72 -0.42 -7.69
C ALA A 311 -22.39 -0.78 -6.99
N ILE A 312 -22.36 -0.76 -5.64
CA ILE A 312 -21.21 -1.13 -4.83
C ILE A 312 -21.65 -1.77 -3.52
N GLY A 313 -20.98 -2.85 -3.13
CA GLY A 313 -21.27 -3.55 -1.89
C GLY A 313 -20.00 -4.13 -1.23
N TYR A 314 -20.21 -5.00 -0.24
CA TYR A 314 -19.08 -5.55 0.52
C TYR A 314 -18.23 -6.54 -0.30
N ALA A 315 -18.74 -7.12 -1.38
CA ALA A 315 -17.95 -7.95 -2.31
C ALA A 315 -16.92 -7.13 -3.08
N ASP A 316 -17.18 -5.82 -3.27
CA ASP A 316 -16.26 -4.86 -3.89
C ASP A 316 -15.27 -4.26 -2.86
N GLY A 317 -15.34 -4.68 -1.59
CA GLY A 317 -14.53 -4.13 -0.50
C GLY A 317 -15.16 -2.94 0.23
N TYR A 318 -16.40 -2.54 -0.08
CA TYR A 318 -17.08 -1.47 0.63
C TYR A 318 -17.65 -2.00 1.96
N ASP A 319 -16.94 -1.71 3.04
CA ASP A 319 -17.13 -2.35 4.34
C ASP A 319 -18.56 -2.15 4.89
N ARG A 320 -19.15 -3.24 5.43
CA ARG A 320 -20.50 -3.22 6.04
C ARG A 320 -20.65 -2.23 7.19
N ARG A 321 -19.55 -1.85 7.86
CA ARG A 321 -19.53 -0.83 8.92
C ARG A 321 -19.92 0.56 8.43
N PHE A 322 -19.84 0.83 7.13
CA PHE A 322 -20.31 2.09 6.54
C PHE A 322 -21.83 2.17 6.39
N GLY A 323 -22.58 1.10 6.67
CA GLY A 323 -24.04 1.12 6.67
C GLY A 323 -24.66 1.97 7.79
N ASN A 324 -25.99 2.10 7.73
CA ASN A 324 -26.80 2.69 8.80
C ASN A 324 -26.40 4.11 9.22
N GLY A 325 -26.09 4.98 8.24
CA GLY A 325 -25.76 6.38 8.46
C GLY A 325 -24.32 6.68 8.83
N THR A 326 -23.45 5.65 8.91
CA THR A 326 -22.02 5.84 9.22
C THR A 326 -21.22 6.33 8.00
N GLY A 327 -21.43 5.69 6.85
CA GLY A 327 -20.75 6.05 5.60
C GLY A 327 -21.48 7.15 4.84
N GLU A 328 -20.73 7.91 4.05
CA GLU A 328 -21.22 8.93 3.15
C GLU A 328 -20.61 8.75 1.77
N VAL A 329 -21.36 9.14 0.75
CA VAL A 329 -20.90 9.24 -0.64
C VAL A 329 -21.11 10.63 -1.18
N PHE A 330 -20.40 11.00 -2.23
CA PHE A 330 -20.65 12.24 -2.97
C PHE A 330 -21.43 11.92 -4.23
N ILE A 331 -22.55 12.59 -4.41
CA ILE A 331 -23.39 12.53 -5.60
C ILE A 331 -23.68 13.97 -6.03
N ALA A 332 -23.42 14.33 -7.29
CA ALA A 332 -23.57 15.71 -7.80
C ALA A 332 -22.85 16.75 -6.91
N GLY A 333 -21.70 16.39 -6.32
CA GLY A 333 -20.90 17.25 -5.46
C GLY A 333 -21.44 17.44 -4.02
N GLN A 334 -22.52 16.76 -3.64
CA GLN A 334 -23.13 16.83 -2.32
C GLN A 334 -22.96 15.50 -1.56
N ARG A 335 -22.93 15.55 -0.22
CA ARG A 335 -22.83 14.37 0.63
C ARG A 335 -24.19 13.70 0.78
N ALA A 336 -24.23 12.39 0.61
CA ALA A 336 -25.39 11.54 0.86
C ALA A 336 -25.03 10.43 1.83
N LYS A 337 -25.79 10.25 2.90
CA LYS A 337 -25.57 9.21 3.91
C LYS A 337 -26.07 7.86 3.41
N ILE A 338 -25.29 6.81 3.70
CA ILE A 338 -25.72 5.43 3.47
C ILE A 338 -26.85 5.09 4.43
N ILE A 339 -27.94 4.57 3.88
CA ILE A 339 -29.12 4.15 4.67
C ILE A 339 -29.31 2.63 4.59
N GLY A 340 -29.59 2.00 5.73
CA GLY A 340 -29.70 0.56 5.84
C GLY A 340 -28.36 -0.17 5.77
N ASN A 341 -28.42 -1.51 5.76
CA ASN A 341 -27.23 -2.35 5.66
C ASN A 341 -26.67 -2.34 4.25
N ILE A 342 -25.33 -2.37 4.13
CA ILE A 342 -24.66 -2.60 2.84
C ILE A 342 -24.89 -4.06 2.42
N CYS A 343 -25.32 -4.26 1.18
CA CYS A 343 -25.53 -5.56 0.56
C CYS A 343 -24.25 -6.09 -0.08
N MET A 344 -24.30 -7.28 -0.72
CA MET A 344 -23.16 -7.88 -1.37
C MET A 344 -22.64 -6.98 -2.50
N ASP A 345 -23.53 -6.51 -3.39
CA ASP A 345 -23.18 -5.81 -4.63
C ASP A 345 -23.76 -4.39 -4.69
N MET A 346 -24.48 -3.97 -3.66
CA MET A 346 -25.21 -2.70 -3.65
C MET A 346 -25.27 -2.08 -2.25
N CYS A 347 -25.47 -0.76 -2.22
CA CYS A 347 -25.90 -0.04 -1.04
C CYS A 347 -26.89 1.07 -1.43
N MET A 348 -27.52 1.68 -0.45
CA MET A 348 -28.53 2.73 -0.64
C MET A 348 -28.07 4.00 0.06
N ALA A 349 -28.22 5.14 -0.61
CA ALA A 349 -27.90 6.45 -0.04
C ALA A 349 -29.15 7.33 -0.02
N ASP A 350 -29.35 8.09 1.05
CA ASP A 350 -30.41 9.10 1.13
C ASP A 350 -30.01 10.33 0.30
N ILE A 351 -30.69 10.52 -0.81
CA ILE A 351 -30.48 11.63 -1.76
C ILE A 351 -31.66 12.62 -1.75
N THR A 352 -32.49 12.62 -0.69
CA THR A 352 -33.68 13.46 -0.60
C THR A 352 -33.41 14.94 -0.83
N HIS A 353 -32.26 15.41 -0.37
CA HIS A 353 -31.83 16.82 -0.43
C HIS A 353 -30.99 17.16 -1.68
N ILE A 354 -30.79 16.18 -2.58
CA ILE A 354 -29.97 16.36 -3.77
C ILE A 354 -30.88 16.37 -5.01
N ASP A 355 -30.96 17.52 -5.66
CA ASP A 355 -31.73 17.68 -6.89
C ASP A 355 -30.92 17.23 -8.11
N GLY A 356 -31.64 16.87 -9.18
CA GLY A 356 -31.08 16.60 -10.49
C GLY A 356 -30.32 15.26 -10.62
N VAL A 357 -30.34 14.40 -9.60
CA VAL A 357 -29.73 13.06 -9.68
C VAL A 357 -30.58 12.15 -10.55
N ASN A 358 -29.94 11.43 -11.46
CA ASN A 358 -30.52 10.47 -12.39
C ASN A 358 -29.89 9.11 -12.29
N ASP A 359 -30.58 8.10 -12.80
CA ASP A 359 -30.02 6.76 -13.00
C ASP A 359 -28.79 6.87 -13.93
N GLY A 360 -27.67 6.23 -13.55
CA GLY A 360 -26.41 6.29 -14.28
C GLY A 360 -25.43 7.38 -13.82
N ASP A 361 -25.82 8.32 -12.98
CA ASP A 361 -24.93 9.34 -12.42
C ASP A 361 -23.85 8.71 -11.52
N GLU A 362 -22.64 9.36 -11.48
CA GLU A 362 -21.49 8.93 -10.66
C GLU A 362 -21.65 9.38 -9.20
#